data_2d3d18a5bb6422a30f9e23e5ebcfaba6
#
_entry.id   2d3d18a5bb6422a30f9e23e5ebcfaba6
#
_cell.length_a   1.000
_cell.length_b   1.000
_cell.length_c   1.000
_cell.angle_alpha   90.00
_cell.angle_beta   90.00
_cell.angle_gamma   90.00
#
_symmetry.space_group_name_H-M   'P 1'
#
loop_
_entity.id
_entity.type
_entity.pdbx_description
1 polymer ?
#
loop_
_entity_poly.entity_id
_entity_poly.type
_entity_poly.pdbx_seq_one_letter_code
_entity_poly.pdbx_strand_id
1 'polypeptide(L)'
;SGSMKYNVWNKLVKRELYEQNDINFPSGYGMGEDMTMIRLFACSKKVLYIPEAFYHYVKTNSNAFSQTYSDRHLTELKYNVEATLGYLKDKYGDRLEMEYGFFKLDIKYPFLITCDYGKYKLWQSWYPEANKYILKNKKVSVVRRMVQLLADKRQYWLIYVYNKLVYRFIYSIIFR
;
A
#
# COMPACT_ATOMS: atom_id res chain seq x y z
N SER A 1 14.75 -10.32 -6.55
CA SER A 1 13.60 -10.80 -5.79
C SER A 1 12.44 -9.84 -6.02
N GLY A 2 11.44 -10.26 -6.81
CA GLY A 2 10.25 -9.47 -7.02
C GLY A 2 9.52 -9.22 -5.70
N SER A 3 9.07 -8.00 -5.48
CA SER A 3 8.23 -7.71 -4.33
C SER A 3 6.93 -8.52 -4.44
N MET A 4 6.57 -9.25 -3.39
CA MET A 4 5.30 -9.98 -3.33
C MET A 4 4.15 -8.97 -3.49
N LYS A 5 3.25 -9.23 -4.44
CA LYS A 5 2.04 -8.43 -4.62
C LYS A 5 0.89 -9.07 -3.85
N TYR A 6 0.09 -8.26 -3.19
CA TYR A 6 -1.01 -8.72 -2.33
C TYR A 6 -2.36 -8.83 -3.06
N ASN A 7 -2.36 -8.73 -4.40
CA ASN A 7 -3.58 -8.95 -5.19
C ASN A 7 -4.18 -10.33 -4.92
N VAL A 8 -5.49 -10.43 -4.83
CA VAL A 8 -6.22 -11.68 -4.56
C VAL A 8 -6.25 -12.59 -5.78
N TRP A 9 -6.47 -12.01 -6.95
CA TRP A 9 -6.75 -12.72 -8.20
C TRP A 9 -5.63 -13.63 -8.73
N ASN A 10 -4.41 -13.49 -8.24
CA ASN A 10 -3.26 -14.31 -8.65
C ASN A 10 -2.78 -15.27 -7.55
N LYS A 11 -3.67 -15.68 -6.65
CA LYS A 11 -3.33 -16.55 -5.52
C LYS A 11 -4.35 -17.64 -5.31
N LEU A 12 -3.83 -18.82 -5.01
CA LEU A 12 -4.62 -19.94 -4.49
C LEU A 12 -4.32 -20.08 -3.00
N VAL A 13 -5.37 -20.04 -2.19
CA VAL A 13 -5.28 -20.11 -0.73
C VAL A 13 -6.16 -21.27 -0.25
N LYS A 14 -5.64 -22.07 0.65
CA LYS A 14 -6.43 -23.13 1.28
C LYS A 14 -7.57 -22.49 2.09
N ARG A 15 -8.79 -23.01 1.94
CA ARG A 15 -9.98 -22.57 2.71
C ARG A 15 -9.74 -22.64 4.21
N GLU A 16 -9.13 -23.73 4.67
CA GLU A 16 -8.79 -23.93 6.09
C GLU A 16 -8.00 -22.76 6.70
N LEU A 17 -7.16 -22.08 5.89
CA LEU A 17 -6.39 -20.95 6.38
C LEU A 17 -7.28 -19.76 6.76
N TYR A 18 -8.36 -19.54 6.03
CA TYR A 18 -9.37 -18.54 6.35
C TYR A 18 -10.12 -18.92 7.63
N GLU A 19 -10.63 -20.16 7.69
CA GLU A 19 -11.50 -20.65 8.76
C GLU A 19 -10.75 -20.73 10.10
N GLN A 20 -9.55 -21.32 10.11
CA GLN A 20 -8.75 -21.48 11.34
C GLN A 20 -8.22 -20.19 11.94
N ASN A 21 -8.16 -19.10 11.15
CA ASN A 21 -7.63 -17.82 11.60
C ASN A 21 -8.69 -16.70 11.63
N ASP A 22 -9.98 -17.06 11.43
CA ASP A 22 -11.11 -16.11 11.38
C ASP A 22 -10.83 -14.92 10.44
N ILE A 23 -10.31 -15.23 9.23
CA ILE A 23 -9.96 -14.21 8.24
C ILE A 23 -11.08 -14.15 7.21
N ASN A 24 -11.80 -13.02 7.18
CA ASN A 24 -12.87 -12.76 6.25
C ASN A 24 -12.55 -11.51 5.41
N PHE A 25 -13.14 -11.43 4.22
CA PHE A 25 -13.17 -10.18 3.47
C PHE A 25 -14.10 -9.19 4.18
N PRO A 26 -13.70 -7.90 4.30
CA PRO A 26 -14.50 -6.92 5.00
C PRO A 26 -15.84 -6.68 4.29
N SER A 27 -16.94 -7.02 4.96
CA SER A 27 -18.29 -6.78 4.43
C SER A 27 -18.59 -5.29 4.43
N GLY A 28 -19.10 -4.77 3.31
CA GLY A 28 -19.51 -3.36 3.19
C GLY A 28 -18.35 -2.38 2.97
N TYR A 29 -17.10 -2.84 3.01
CA TYR A 29 -15.91 -2.03 2.77
C TYR A 29 -15.15 -2.55 1.55
N GLY A 30 -14.96 -1.70 0.55
CA GLY A 30 -14.04 -1.95 -0.55
C GLY A 30 -12.58 -1.79 -0.12
N MET A 31 -11.64 -1.82 -1.05
CA MET A 31 -10.20 -1.56 -0.82
C MET A 31 -9.55 -2.44 0.27
N GLY A 32 -10.13 -3.61 0.56
CA GLY A 32 -9.69 -4.50 1.64
C GLY A 32 -9.05 -5.81 1.21
N GLU A 33 -9.06 -6.11 -0.08
CA GLU A 33 -8.55 -7.39 -0.59
C GLU A 33 -7.08 -7.60 -0.28
N ASP A 34 -6.24 -6.59 -0.51
CA ASP A 34 -4.81 -6.63 -0.22
C ASP A 34 -4.54 -6.85 1.28
N MET A 35 -5.37 -6.24 2.14
CA MET A 35 -5.28 -6.36 3.59
C MET A 35 -5.62 -7.77 4.07
N THR A 36 -6.60 -8.40 3.45
CA THR A 36 -6.94 -9.82 3.71
C THR A 36 -5.76 -10.72 3.34
N MET A 37 -5.12 -10.47 2.20
CA MET A 37 -3.95 -11.25 1.79
C MET A 37 -2.77 -11.11 2.75
N ILE A 38 -2.54 -9.92 3.30
CA ILE A 38 -1.48 -9.70 4.32
C ILE A 38 -1.73 -10.57 5.55
N ARG A 39 -2.97 -10.65 6.05
CA ARG A 39 -3.34 -11.50 7.19
C ARG A 39 -3.12 -12.98 6.88
N LEU A 40 -3.51 -13.44 5.69
CA LEU A 40 -3.33 -14.82 5.24
C LEU A 40 -1.85 -15.20 5.13
N PHE A 41 -1.02 -14.32 4.55
CA PHE A 41 0.42 -14.55 4.52
C PHE A 41 1.04 -14.63 5.91
N ALA A 42 0.61 -13.77 6.83
CA ALA A 42 1.05 -13.80 8.21
C ALA A 42 0.70 -15.10 8.96
N CYS A 43 -0.35 -15.81 8.52
CA CYS A 43 -0.77 -17.11 9.08
C CYS A 43 -0.19 -18.30 8.34
N SER A 44 0.37 -18.10 7.15
CA SER A 44 0.82 -19.19 6.29
C SER A 44 2.11 -19.81 6.80
N LYS A 45 2.13 -21.12 6.98
CA LYS A 45 3.35 -21.89 7.28
C LYS A 45 4.23 -22.11 6.04
N LYS A 46 3.62 -22.13 4.85
CA LYS A 46 4.31 -22.39 3.58
C LYS A 46 3.66 -21.57 2.47
N VAL A 47 4.50 -20.89 1.70
CA VAL A 47 4.09 -20.16 0.49
C VAL A 47 4.93 -20.69 -0.66
N LEU A 48 4.28 -20.99 -1.79
CA LEU A 48 4.93 -21.44 -3.02
C LEU A 48 4.73 -20.38 -4.11
N TYR A 49 5.78 -20.09 -4.83
CA TYR A 49 5.72 -19.27 -6.04
C TYR A 49 5.69 -20.21 -7.27
N ILE A 50 4.74 -19.97 -8.18
CA ILE A 50 4.61 -20.67 -9.45
C ILE A 50 4.88 -19.63 -10.55
N PRO A 51 5.88 -19.82 -11.43
CA PRO A 51 6.27 -18.81 -12.43
C PRO A 51 5.38 -18.80 -13.69
N GLU A 52 4.28 -19.54 -13.67
CA GLU A 52 3.34 -19.69 -14.78
C GLU A 52 2.19 -18.70 -14.67
N ALA A 53 1.65 -18.25 -15.81
CA ALA A 53 0.55 -17.29 -15.86
C ALA A 53 -0.79 -18.03 -16.04
N PHE A 54 -1.60 -18.10 -14.98
CA PHE A 54 -2.92 -18.73 -15.00
C PHE A 54 -4.10 -17.74 -15.04
N TYR A 55 -3.81 -16.43 -14.97
CA TYR A 55 -4.86 -15.42 -14.90
C TYR A 55 -4.63 -14.31 -15.91
N HIS A 56 -5.67 -13.98 -16.66
CA HIS A 56 -5.68 -12.89 -17.63
C HIS A 56 -6.33 -11.66 -17.01
N TYR A 57 -5.54 -10.63 -16.71
CA TYR A 57 -6.06 -9.39 -16.14
C TYR A 57 -6.47 -8.41 -17.24
N VAL A 58 -7.78 -8.25 -17.45
CA VAL A 58 -8.35 -7.36 -18.46
C VAL A 58 -8.51 -5.94 -17.91
N LYS A 59 -7.93 -4.94 -18.59
CA LYS A 59 -7.94 -3.52 -18.17
C LYS A 59 -8.83 -2.61 -19.04
N THR A 60 -9.66 -3.18 -19.89
CA THR A 60 -10.47 -2.42 -20.86
C THR A 60 -11.73 -1.79 -20.27
N ASN A 61 -12.11 -2.13 -19.03
CA ASN A 61 -13.29 -1.59 -18.39
C ASN A 61 -12.98 -0.24 -17.73
N SER A 62 -13.39 0.86 -18.39
CA SER A 62 -13.27 2.23 -17.88
C SER A 62 -14.11 2.50 -16.62
N ASN A 63 -15.13 1.69 -16.36
CA ASN A 63 -16.01 1.79 -15.19
C ASN A 63 -15.56 0.92 -14.02
N ALA A 64 -14.34 0.36 -14.08
CA ALA A 64 -13.82 -0.45 -13.00
C ALA A 64 -13.71 0.36 -11.71
N PHE A 65 -14.13 -0.22 -10.59
CA PHE A 65 -14.10 0.37 -9.25
C PHE A 65 -12.72 0.98 -8.89
N SER A 66 -11.64 0.36 -9.35
CA SER A 66 -10.27 0.83 -9.12
C SER A 66 -9.88 2.11 -9.87
N GLN A 67 -10.73 2.60 -10.79
CA GLN A 67 -10.47 3.82 -11.57
C GLN A 67 -11.11 5.08 -10.98
N THR A 68 -12.07 4.94 -10.06
CA THR A 68 -12.79 6.06 -9.46
C THR A 68 -12.33 6.28 -8.02
N TYR A 69 -11.41 7.21 -7.80
CA TYR A 69 -10.93 7.57 -6.46
C TYR A 69 -11.91 8.55 -5.79
N SER A 70 -12.43 8.18 -4.63
CA SER A 70 -13.33 9.02 -3.83
C SER A 70 -12.90 9.06 -2.36
N ASP A 71 -13.40 10.03 -1.60
CA ASP A 71 -13.14 10.13 -0.15
C ASP A 71 -13.62 8.87 0.60
N ARG A 72 -14.65 8.22 0.09
CA ARG A 72 -15.11 6.92 0.59
C ARG A 72 -14.00 5.87 0.53
N HIS A 73 -13.26 5.78 -0.57
CA HIS A 73 -12.15 4.85 -0.72
C HIS A 73 -11.02 5.09 0.30
N LEU A 74 -10.76 6.36 0.65
CA LEU A 74 -9.78 6.70 1.67
C LEU A 74 -10.23 6.23 3.06
N THR A 75 -11.50 6.40 3.38
CA THR A 75 -12.10 5.94 4.65
C THR A 75 -12.05 4.40 4.74
N GLU A 76 -12.44 3.72 3.67
CA GLU A 76 -12.42 2.26 3.57
C GLU A 76 -10.98 1.71 3.68
N LEU A 77 -10.03 2.34 2.98
CA LEU A 77 -8.61 1.98 3.05
C LEU A 77 -8.09 2.12 4.48
N LYS A 78 -8.37 3.25 5.13
CA LYS A 78 -7.93 3.49 6.51
C LYS A 78 -8.49 2.45 7.47
N TYR A 79 -9.79 2.16 7.39
CA TYR A 79 -10.44 1.13 8.19
C TYR A 79 -9.74 -0.24 8.01
N ASN A 80 -9.54 -0.67 6.77
CA ASN A 80 -8.92 -1.96 6.47
C ASN A 80 -7.46 -2.04 6.95
N VAL A 81 -6.71 -0.94 6.84
CA VAL A 81 -5.33 -0.85 7.35
C VAL A 81 -5.31 -0.99 8.88
N GLU A 82 -6.17 -0.26 9.58
CA GLU A 82 -6.24 -0.30 11.04
C GLU A 82 -6.69 -1.69 11.54
N ALA A 83 -7.69 -2.28 10.92
CA ALA A 83 -8.12 -3.65 11.25
C ALA A 83 -7.01 -4.69 11.01
N THR A 84 -6.21 -4.52 9.95
CA THR A 84 -5.08 -5.42 9.66
C THR A 84 -3.94 -5.23 10.65
N LEU A 85 -3.61 -3.98 11.00
CA LEU A 85 -2.59 -3.68 12.00
C LEU A 85 -3.00 -4.21 13.38
N GLY A 86 -4.28 -4.07 13.77
CA GLY A 86 -4.83 -4.65 14.99
C GLY A 86 -4.63 -6.16 15.02
N TYR A 87 -5.09 -6.87 13.98
CA TYR A 87 -4.93 -8.32 13.86
C TYR A 87 -3.45 -8.77 13.96
N LEU A 88 -2.54 -8.07 13.27
CA LEU A 88 -1.12 -8.41 13.32
C LEU A 88 -0.51 -8.12 14.69
N LYS A 89 -0.93 -7.05 15.34
CA LYS A 89 -0.46 -6.67 16.67
C LYS A 89 -0.94 -7.65 17.74
N ASP A 90 -2.19 -8.10 17.68
CA ASP A 90 -2.74 -9.11 18.57
C ASP A 90 -1.98 -10.43 18.44
N LYS A 91 -1.59 -10.81 17.21
CA LYS A 91 -0.89 -12.05 16.94
C LYS A 91 0.60 -12.02 17.25
N TYR A 92 1.28 -10.91 16.98
CA TYR A 92 2.75 -10.81 17.02
C TYR A 92 3.27 -9.81 18.08
N GLY A 93 2.38 -9.02 18.68
CA GLY A 93 2.77 -7.98 19.62
C GLY A 93 3.68 -6.92 19.00
N ASP A 94 4.54 -6.35 19.80
CA ASP A 94 5.46 -5.29 19.38
C ASP A 94 6.72 -5.80 18.64
N ARG A 95 6.85 -7.11 18.46
CA ARG A 95 8.00 -7.72 17.74
C ARG A 95 8.16 -7.21 16.29
N LEU A 96 7.07 -6.73 15.68
CA LEU A 96 7.04 -6.21 14.31
C LEU A 96 6.76 -4.70 14.26
N GLU A 97 7.09 -3.95 15.32
CA GLU A 97 6.79 -2.51 15.39
C GLU A 97 7.39 -1.72 14.21
N MET A 98 8.61 -2.06 13.83
CA MET A 98 9.29 -1.42 12.71
C MET A 98 8.61 -1.76 11.36
N GLU A 99 8.20 -3.01 11.16
CA GLU A 99 7.46 -3.48 10.00
C GLU A 99 6.08 -2.82 9.91
N TYR A 100 5.39 -2.63 11.02
CA TYR A 100 4.13 -1.86 11.07
C TYR A 100 4.37 -0.40 10.65
N GLY A 101 5.48 0.19 11.09
CA GLY A 101 5.90 1.51 10.64
C GLY A 101 6.16 1.57 9.13
N PHE A 102 6.86 0.60 8.57
CA PHE A 102 7.10 0.51 7.13
C PHE A 102 5.80 0.34 6.34
N PHE A 103 4.90 -0.51 6.82
CA PHE A 103 3.60 -0.71 6.20
C PHE A 103 2.77 0.59 6.17
N LYS A 104 2.71 1.33 7.28
CA LYS A 104 2.05 2.64 7.35
C LYS A 104 2.66 3.64 6.37
N LEU A 105 3.98 3.67 6.24
CA LEU A 105 4.67 4.52 5.27
C LEU A 105 4.36 4.11 3.83
N ASP A 106 4.23 2.82 3.56
CA ASP A 106 3.90 2.31 2.23
C ASP A 106 2.49 2.67 1.80
N ILE A 107 1.52 2.53 2.70
CA ILE A 107 0.11 2.85 2.44
C ILE A 107 -0.11 4.33 2.14
N LYS A 108 0.55 5.22 2.84
CA LYS A 108 0.40 6.66 2.61
C LYS A 108 1.28 7.22 1.48
N TYR A 109 2.28 6.48 1.01
CA TYR A 109 3.20 6.96 -0.02
C TYR A 109 2.51 7.40 -1.33
N PRO A 110 1.44 6.75 -1.83
CA PRO A 110 0.74 7.20 -3.03
C PRO A 110 0.25 8.65 -2.97
N PHE A 111 0.00 9.21 -1.79
CA PHE A 111 -0.37 10.62 -1.64
C PHE A 111 0.75 11.59 -2.05
N LEU A 112 2.01 11.13 -2.08
CA LEU A 112 3.17 11.93 -2.49
C LEU A 112 3.49 11.82 -3.99
N ILE A 113 2.86 10.89 -4.72
CA ILE A 113 3.09 10.69 -6.17
C ILE A 113 2.07 11.50 -6.98
N THR A 114 1.82 12.73 -6.58
CA THR A 114 0.83 13.60 -7.22
C THR A 114 1.35 15.04 -7.21
N CYS A 115 0.68 15.93 -7.97
CA CYS A 115 0.91 17.37 -7.88
C CYS A 115 -0.25 18.05 -7.12
N ASP A 116 -0.61 17.51 -5.94
CA ASP A 116 -1.74 17.95 -5.13
C ASP A 116 -1.31 18.20 -3.68
N TYR A 117 -1.32 19.46 -3.28
CA TYR A 117 -0.97 19.86 -1.90
C TYR A 117 -1.95 19.33 -0.85
N GLY A 118 -3.21 19.12 -1.20
CA GLY A 118 -4.20 18.50 -0.31
C GLY A 118 -3.78 17.08 0.07
N LYS A 119 -3.30 16.31 -0.91
CA LYS A 119 -2.79 14.96 -0.69
C LYS A 119 -1.51 14.94 0.15
N TYR A 120 -0.63 15.95 0.01
CA TYR A 120 0.56 16.06 0.86
C TYR A 120 0.20 16.32 2.34
N LYS A 121 -0.83 17.14 2.58
CA LYS A 121 -1.37 17.35 3.93
C LYS A 121 -2.02 16.08 4.48
N LEU A 122 -2.72 15.32 3.63
CA LEU A 122 -3.30 14.03 3.99
C LEU A 122 -2.19 13.03 4.38
N TRP A 123 -1.10 12.95 3.63
CA TRP A 123 0.07 12.15 3.99
C TRP A 123 0.61 12.52 5.38
N GLN A 124 0.68 13.80 5.68
CA GLN A 124 1.17 14.29 6.98
C GLN A 124 0.26 13.88 8.14
N SER A 125 -1.06 13.84 7.92
CA SER A 125 -2.05 13.49 8.95
C SER A 125 -2.17 11.98 9.20
N TRP A 126 -1.80 11.15 8.21
CA TRP A 126 -1.89 9.70 8.33
C TRP A 126 -0.62 9.13 8.99
N TYR A 127 -0.81 8.45 10.12
CA TYR A 127 0.27 7.73 10.83
C TYR A 127 1.56 8.54 11.01
N PRO A 128 1.53 9.75 11.57
CA PRO A 128 2.72 10.59 11.74
C PRO A 128 3.80 9.90 12.59
N GLU A 129 3.41 9.03 13.50
CA GLU A 129 4.32 8.23 14.33
C GLU A 129 5.21 7.26 13.53
N ALA A 130 4.79 6.92 12.31
CA ALA A 130 5.59 6.06 11.43
C ALA A 130 6.76 6.80 10.78
N ASN A 131 6.75 8.13 10.76
CA ASN A 131 7.78 8.93 10.09
C ASN A 131 9.19 8.72 10.67
N LYS A 132 9.32 8.36 11.95
CA LYS A 132 10.57 7.97 12.59
C LYS A 132 11.30 6.78 11.92
N TYR A 133 10.57 6.01 11.10
CA TYR A 133 11.11 4.84 10.40
C TYR A 133 11.53 5.11 8.95
N ILE A 134 11.33 6.32 8.41
CA ILE A 134 11.62 6.64 6.98
C ILE A 134 13.06 6.26 6.62
N LEU A 135 14.05 6.71 7.40
CA LEU A 135 15.46 6.42 7.14
C LEU A 135 15.83 4.96 7.36
N LYS A 136 15.13 4.26 8.25
CA LYS A 136 15.36 2.86 8.57
C LYS A 136 14.83 1.91 7.48
N ASN A 137 13.89 2.37 6.63
CA ASN A 137 13.29 1.55 5.58
C ASN A 137 14.23 1.41 4.37
N LYS A 138 15.21 0.54 4.48
CA LYS A 138 16.16 0.24 3.40
C LYS A 138 15.56 -0.63 2.28
N LYS A 139 14.33 -1.12 2.43
CA LYS A 139 13.62 -1.93 1.41
C LYS A 139 13.11 -1.09 0.25
N VAL A 140 12.97 0.23 0.45
CA VAL A 140 12.54 1.17 -0.59
C VAL A 140 13.72 1.99 -1.12
N SER A 141 13.56 2.55 -2.34
CA SER A 141 14.60 3.36 -2.99
C SER A 141 15.00 4.59 -2.16
N VAL A 142 16.21 5.08 -2.37
CA VAL A 142 16.70 6.31 -1.73
C VAL A 142 15.79 7.49 -2.08
N VAL A 143 15.39 7.60 -3.36
CA VAL A 143 14.49 8.67 -3.82
C VAL A 143 13.17 8.66 -3.05
N ARG A 144 12.55 7.48 -2.87
CA ARG A 144 11.31 7.35 -2.10
C ARG A 144 11.48 7.82 -0.65
N ARG A 145 12.60 7.46 0.00
CA ARG A 145 12.91 7.94 1.36
C ARG A 145 13.09 9.46 1.40
N MET A 146 13.79 10.04 0.41
CA MET A 146 13.99 11.48 0.33
C MET A 146 12.65 12.23 0.15
N VAL A 147 11.77 11.75 -0.74
CA VAL A 147 10.44 12.35 -0.94
C VAL A 147 9.62 12.31 0.37
N GLN A 148 9.67 11.19 1.09
CA GLN A 148 9.00 11.07 2.40
C GLN A 148 9.60 12.00 3.46
N LEU A 149 10.93 12.19 3.48
CA LEU A 149 11.59 13.14 4.39
C LEU A 149 11.23 14.59 4.08
N LEU A 150 11.15 14.94 2.79
CA LEU A 150 10.69 16.27 2.38
C LEU A 150 9.24 16.51 2.83
N ALA A 151 8.38 15.51 2.72
CA ALA A 151 7.01 15.58 3.21
C ALA A 151 6.95 15.73 4.73
N ASP A 152 7.74 14.98 5.47
CA ASP A 152 7.84 15.07 6.93
C ASP A 152 8.26 16.47 7.37
N LYS A 153 9.21 17.09 6.66
CA LYS A 153 9.65 18.49 6.86
C LYS A 153 8.74 19.52 6.19
N ARG A 154 7.58 19.13 5.67
CA ARG A 154 6.61 20.01 4.98
C ARG A 154 7.18 20.77 3.78
N GLN A 155 8.23 20.27 3.17
CA GLN A 155 8.85 20.85 1.96
C GLN A 155 8.07 20.42 0.70
N TYR A 156 6.77 20.66 0.69
CA TYR A 156 5.82 20.18 -0.34
C TYR A 156 6.11 20.73 -1.74
N TRP A 157 6.65 21.96 -1.81
CA TRP A 157 6.99 22.58 -3.08
C TRP A 157 8.09 21.80 -3.84
N LEU A 158 9.07 21.23 -3.12
CA LEU A 158 10.10 20.37 -3.72
C LEU A 158 9.50 19.09 -4.28
N ILE A 159 8.56 18.48 -3.56
CA ILE A 159 7.85 17.28 -4.01
C ILE A 159 7.02 17.60 -5.26
N TYR A 160 6.34 18.73 -5.26
CA TYR A 160 5.55 19.21 -6.40
C TYR A 160 6.42 19.41 -7.65
N VAL A 161 7.55 20.11 -7.52
CA VAL A 161 8.51 20.30 -8.62
C VAL A 161 9.07 18.97 -9.12
N TYR A 162 9.49 18.09 -8.20
CA TYR A 162 9.97 16.76 -8.54
C TYR A 162 8.92 15.98 -9.34
N ASN A 163 7.69 15.91 -8.87
CA ASN A 163 6.62 15.19 -9.56
C ASN A 163 6.33 15.79 -10.95
N LYS A 164 6.29 17.12 -11.07
CA LYS A 164 6.14 17.78 -12.38
C LYS A 164 7.26 17.44 -13.35
N LEU A 165 8.49 17.42 -12.90
CA LEU A 165 9.64 17.05 -13.74
C LEU A 165 9.55 15.58 -14.18
N VAL A 166 9.24 14.67 -13.25
CA VAL A 166 9.05 13.24 -13.56
C VAL A 166 7.92 13.03 -14.56
N TYR A 167 6.74 13.67 -14.35
CA TYR A 167 5.64 13.60 -15.30
C TYR A 167 6.03 14.14 -16.67
N ARG A 168 6.67 15.29 -16.74
CA ARG A 168 7.11 15.89 -18.02
C ARG A 168 8.10 14.98 -18.75
N PHE A 169 9.05 14.37 -18.04
CA PHE A 169 10.03 13.44 -18.62
C PHE A 169 9.38 12.15 -19.12
N ILE A 170 8.54 11.52 -18.31
CA ILE A 170 7.87 10.26 -18.67
C ILE A 170 6.95 10.48 -19.86
N TYR A 171 6.11 11.51 -19.84
CA TYR A 171 5.18 11.80 -20.94
C TYR A 171 5.91 12.24 -22.22
N SER A 172 7.04 12.93 -22.14
CA SER A 172 7.79 13.35 -23.32
C SER A 172 8.57 12.20 -24.00
N ILE A 173 8.86 11.12 -23.27
CA ILE A 173 9.66 9.99 -23.80
C ILE A 173 8.77 8.81 -24.21
N ILE A 174 7.67 8.54 -23.47
CA ILE A 174 6.84 7.34 -23.67
C ILE A 174 5.70 7.59 -24.67
N PHE A 175 5.26 8.84 -24.83
CA PHE A 175 4.11 9.21 -25.69
C PHE A 175 4.52 10.11 -26.88
N ARG A 176 5.76 10.02 -27.32
CA ARG A 176 6.19 10.54 -28.63
C ARG A 176 6.08 9.51 -29.73
#